data_a86d5aee63cacea0f6fdefdc0119e309
#
_entry.id   a86d5aee63cacea0f6fdefdc0119e309
#
_cell.length_a   1.000
_cell.length_b   1.000
_cell.length_c   1.000
_cell.angle_alpha   90.00
_cell.angle_beta   90.00
_cell.angle_gamma   90.00
#
_symmetry.space_group_name_H-M   'P 1'
#
loop_
_entity.id
_entity.type
_entity.pdbx_description
1 polymer ?
#
loop_
_entity_poly.entity_id
_entity_poly.type
_entity_poly.pdbx_seq_one_letter_code
_entity_poly.pdbx_strand_id
1 'polypeptide(L)'
;MHVFDAAAVHAALPWPFLIEALRKTHFGPMPASDVVVQSDPAGGEAQFVTLPGWAPGGPVVVKMVGVFPHNAALQPPQPAVQGLVALFDGKTGGPLLAADGAAMTARKTAADSALGAAILAREDVEDLLIVGAGALAPHFAEAHMAARPSLRRVTIWNRTAARAEAVAATLREKGIDATVSGDLDRSVAGADVVSCVTMSDTALVKGALLRPGTHLDLVGAYLPHLREADDAALARGTIFVDSRNNMEGGGDLSQAVASGAITWESVKADLFELVQGKREGRTGRDQITVFKNNGGAHLDLFTASALSETLG
;
A
#
# COMPACT_ATOMS: atom_id res chain seq x y z
N MET A 1 -9.89 1.98 -27.17
CA MET A 1 -9.71 1.61 -25.77
C MET A 1 -8.78 0.43 -25.70
N HIS A 2 -7.70 0.53 -24.92
CA HIS A 2 -6.75 -0.55 -24.69
C HIS A 2 -7.18 -1.40 -23.49
N VAL A 3 -6.87 -2.71 -23.50
CA VAL A 3 -7.20 -3.62 -22.40
C VAL A 3 -5.91 -4.28 -21.93
N PHE A 4 -5.62 -4.16 -20.61
CA PHE A 4 -4.46 -4.73 -19.97
C PHE A 4 -4.89 -5.84 -19.01
N ASP A 5 -4.49 -7.07 -19.26
CA ASP A 5 -4.56 -8.14 -18.28
C ASP A 5 -3.51 -7.96 -17.17
N ALA A 6 -3.51 -8.83 -16.17
CA ALA A 6 -2.60 -8.74 -15.04
C ALA A 6 -1.12 -8.77 -15.46
N ALA A 7 -0.76 -9.62 -16.43
CA ALA A 7 0.62 -9.73 -16.90
C ALA A 7 1.06 -8.45 -17.63
N ALA A 8 0.21 -7.90 -18.48
CA ALA A 8 0.46 -6.65 -19.19
C ALA A 8 0.59 -5.45 -18.24
N VAL A 9 -0.25 -5.35 -17.19
CA VAL A 9 -0.12 -4.32 -16.13
C VAL A 9 1.23 -4.42 -15.44
N HIS A 10 1.63 -5.62 -15.02
CA HIS A 10 2.91 -5.80 -14.33
C HIS A 10 4.11 -5.48 -15.23
N ALA A 11 4.07 -5.84 -16.50
CA ALA A 11 5.14 -5.57 -17.47
C ALA A 11 5.27 -4.07 -17.78
N ALA A 12 4.13 -3.38 -17.95
CA ALA A 12 4.09 -1.97 -18.33
C ALA A 12 4.46 -1.00 -17.19
N LEU A 13 4.38 -1.44 -15.94
CA LEU A 13 4.62 -0.60 -14.74
C LEU A 13 5.81 -1.11 -13.92
N PRO A 14 7.08 -1.07 -14.42
CA PRO A 14 8.23 -1.42 -13.59
C PRO A 14 8.36 -0.47 -12.40
N TRP A 15 8.85 -0.97 -11.25
CA TRP A 15 8.84 -0.25 -9.98
C TRP A 15 9.49 1.15 -10.04
N PRO A 16 10.70 1.32 -10.60
CA PRO A 16 11.32 2.66 -10.65
C PRO A 16 10.48 3.66 -11.45
N PHE A 17 9.86 3.23 -12.57
CA PHE A 17 8.99 4.05 -13.38
C PHE A 17 7.73 4.46 -12.61
N LEU A 18 7.04 3.50 -11.98
CA LEU A 18 5.79 3.77 -11.29
C LEU A 18 5.99 4.64 -10.03
N ILE A 19 7.03 4.37 -9.24
CA ILE A 19 7.36 5.18 -8.05
C ILE A 19 7.63 6.63 -8.44
N GLU A 20 8.36 6.86 -9.53
CA GLU A 20 8.64 8.21 -10.02
C GLU A 20 7.39 8.87 -10.64
N ALA A 21 6.53 8.11 -11.33
CA ALA A 21 5.26 8.60 -11.82
C ALA A 21 4.34 9.04 -10.66
N LEU A 22 4.25 8.24 -9.60
CA LEU A 22 3.51 8.63 -8.39
C LEU A 22 4.11 9.88 -7.75
N ARG A 23 5.44 9.97 -7.62
CA ARG A 23 6.10 11.17 -7.12
C ARG A 23 5.70 12.42 -7.93
N LYS A 24 5.75 12.34 -9.25
CA LYS A 24 5.38 13.47 -10.13
C LYS A 24 3.92 13.89 -9.95
N THR A 25 3.00 12.94 -9.85
CA THR A 25 1.57 13.26 -9.71
C THR A 25 1.23 13.87 -8.35
N HIS A 26 1.99 13.57 -7.29
CA HIS A 26 1.83 14.20 -5.98
C HIS A 26 2.27 15.68 -5.92
N PHE A 27 2.94 16.20 -6.95
CA PHE A 27 3.15 17.66 -7.07
C PHE A 27 1.86 18.42 -7.41
N GLY A 28 0.90 17.75 -8.04
CA GLY A 28 -0.41 18.29 -8.35
C GLY A 28 -1.34 18.35 -7.13
N PRO A 29 -2.54 18.90 -7.30
CA PRO A 29 -3.57 18.87 -6.29
C PRO A 29 -4.15 17.47 -6.12
N MET A 30 -4.70 17.20 -4.92
CA MET A 30 -5.45 15.98 -4.67
C MET A 30 -6.65 15.88 -5.62
N PRO A 31 -6.82 14.76 -6.35
CA PRO A 31 -8.01 14.53 -7.17
C PRO A 31 -9.29 14.47 -6.33
N ALA A 32 -10.40 14.92 -6.90
CA ALA A 32 -11.70 14.64 -6.33
C ALA A 32 -11.96 13.12 -6.38
N SER A 33 -12.49 12.56 -5.31
CA SER A 33 -12.78 11.13 -5.24
C SER A 33 -14.01 10.85 -4.38
N ASP A 34 -14.66 9.73 -4.64
CA ASP A 34 -15.80 9.23 -3.89
C ASP A 34 -15.74 7.71 -3.78
N VAL A 35 -16.56 7.13 -2.92
CA VAL A 35 -16.73 5.69 -2.76
C VAL A 35 -18.22 5.38 -2.73
N VAL A 36 -18.68 4.61 -3.72
CA VAL A 36 -20.07 4.16 -3.80
C VAL A 36 -20.12 2.66 -3.54
N VAL A 37 -20.79 2.26 -2.48
CA VAL A 37 -20.96 0.85 -2.10
C VAL A 37 -22.42 0.45 -2.36
N GLN A 38 -22.58 -0.59 -3.19
CA GLN A 38 -23.86 -1.24 -3.42
C GLN A 38 -23.82 -2.62 -2.75
N SER A 39 -24.74 -2.83 -1.79
CA SER A 39 -24.92 -4.13 -1.16
C SER A 39 -25.82 -5.02 -2.02
N ASP A 40 -25.69 -6.33 -1.85
CA ASP A 40 -26.53 -7.32 -2.52
C ASP A 40 -28.02 -7.03 -2.25
N PRO A 41 -28.83 -6.74 -3.28
CA PRO A 41 -30.24 -6.46 -3.10
C PRO A 41 -31.03 -7.67 -2.59
N ALA A 42 -30.49 -8.88 -2.67
CA ALA A 42 -31.06 -10.08 -2.10
C ALA A 42 -30.75 -10.26 -0.59
N GLY A 43 -30.00 -9.34 0.04
CA GLY A 43 -29.64 -9.38 1.45
C GLY A 43 -28.44 -10.26 1.76
N GLY A 44 -27.64 -10.63 0.77
CA GLY A 44 -26.39 -11.36 0.94
C GLY A 44 -25.22 -10.48 1.42
N GLU A 45 -24.05 -11.10 1.67
CA GLU A 45 -22.83 -10.40 2.09
C GLU A 45 -22.03 -9.80 0.92
N ALA A 46 -22.45 -10.04 -0.32
CA ALA A 46 -21.76 -9.53 -1.50
C ALA A 46 -21.94 -8.00 -1.61
N GLN A 47 -20.88 -7.36 -2.11
CA GLN A 47 -20.88 -5.91 -2.36
C GLN A 47 -20.26 -5.62 -3.73
N PHE A 48 -20.72 -4.54 -4.34
CA PHE A 48 -20.10 -3.95 -5.51
C PHE A 48 -19.66 -2.52 -5.18
N VAL A 49 -18.36 -2.25 -5.25
CA VAL A 49 -17.77 -0.97 -4.86
C VAL A 49 -17.26 -0.26 -6.09
N THR A 50 -17.65 1.00 -6.24
CA THR A 50 -17.19 1.89 -7.31
C THR A 50 -16.42 3.06 -6.69
N LEU A 51 -15.20 3.27 -7.15
CA LEU A 51 -14.31 4.34 -6.66
C LEU A 51 -13.94 5.26 -7.85
N PRO A 52 -14.72 6.32 -8.09
CA PRO A 52 -14.35 7.33 -9.07
C PRO A 52 -13.26 8.24 -8.51
N GLY A 53 -12.38 8.70 -9.42
CA GLY A 53 -11.39 9.72 -9.13
C GLY A 53 -11.23 10.64 -10.33
N TRP A 54 -11.17 11.96 -10.11
CA TRP A 54 -11.05 12.96 -11.18
C TRP A 54 -9.98 13.99 -10.88
N ALA A 55 -8.93 14.02 -11.71
CA ALA A 55 -7.91 15.06 -11.60
C ALA A 55 -8.43 16.41 -12.11
N PRO A 56 -8.17 17.52 -11.44
CA PRO A 56 -8.55 18.84 -11.93
C PRO A 56 -7.98 19.10 -13.33
N GLY A 57 -8.87 19.29 -14.31
CA GLY A 57 -8.49 19.47 -15.72
C GLY A 57 -7.83 18.26 -16.42
N GLY A 58 -7.82 17.13 -15.77
CA GLY A 58 -7.17 15.90 -16.20
C GLY A 58 -8.13 14.71 -16.36
N PRO A 59 -7.59 13.49 -16.44
CA PRO A 59 -8.36 12.27 -16.67
C PRO A 59 -9.29 11.89 -15.52
N VAL A 60 -10.24 11.01 -15.81
CA VAL A 60 -11.14 10.37 -14.85
C VAL A 60 -10.78 8.89 -14.75
N VAL A 61 -10.67 8.38 -13.53
CA VAL A 61 -10.58 6.95 -13.26
C VAL A 61 -11.86 6.43 -12.63
N VAL A 62 -12.22 5.21 -12.94
CA VAL A 62 -13.25 4.47 -12.18
C VAL A 62 -12.70 3.08 -11.88
N LYS A 63 -12.50 2.78 -10.61
CA LYS A 63 -12.24 1.41 -10.17
C LYS A 63 -13.55 0.77 -9.75
N MET A 64 -13.81 -0.42 -10.27
CA MET A 64 -14.99 -1.22 -9.99
C MET A 64 -14.54 -2.53 -9.35
N VAL A 65 -15.09 -2.90 -8.19
CA VAL A 65 -14.68 -4.05 -7.41
C VAL A 65 -15.90 -4.81 -6.91
N GLY A 66 -16.01 -6.07 -7.30
CA GLY A 66 -16.93 -7.03 -6.69
C GLY A 66 -16.26 -7.67 -5.47
N VAL A 67 -16.90 -7.61 -4.32
CA VAL A 67 -16.52 -8.29 -3.08
C VAL A 67 -17.54 -9.38 -2.82
N PHE A 68 -17.15 -10.62 -3.06
CA PHE A 68 -17.99 -11.81 -2.97
C PHE A 68 -17.34 -12.83 -2.03
N PRO A 69 -17.59 -12.76 -0.71
CA PRO A 69 -16.88 -13.55 0.30
C PRO A 69 -16.96 -15.06 0.08
N HIS A 70 -18.06 -15.54 -0.48
CA HIS A 70 -18.30 -16.98 -0.71
C HIS A 70 -17.62 -17.56 -1.95
N ASN A 71 -16.95 -16.76 -2.77
CA ASN A 71 -16.29 -17.21 -4.01
C ASN A 71 -15.24 -18.31 -3.78
N ALA A 72 -14.58 -18.31 -2.62
CA ALA A 72 -13.61 -19.35 -2.26
C ALA A 72 -14.23 -20.74 -2.11
N ALA A 73 -15.55 -20.83 -1.87
CA ALA A 73 -16.30 -22.09 -1.75
C ALA A 73 -16.85 -22.61 -3.10
N LEU A 74 -16.73 -21.83 -4.18
CA LEU A 74 -17.15 -22.23 -5.52
C LEU A 74 -16.28 -23.36 -6.08
N GLN A 75 -16.79 -24.05 -7.10
CA GLN A 75 -16.07 -25.11 -7.81
C GLN A 75 -15.99 -24.76 -9.32
N PRO A 76 -14.82 -24.37 -9.86
CA PRO A 76 -13.55 -24.11 -9.17
C PRO A 76 -13.60 -22.85 -8.28
N PRO A 77 -12.75 -22.77 -7.25
CA PRO A 77 -12.68 -21.58 -6.39
C PRO A 77 -12.37 -20.31 -7.19
N GLN A 78 -13.00 -19.21 -6.79
CA GLN A 78 -12.79 -17.90 -7.39
C GLN A 78 -12.24 -16.92 -6.34
N PRO A 79 -11.49 -15.86 -6.73
CA PRO A 79 -11.10 -14.80 -5.81
C PRO A 79 -12.33 -14.12 -5.21
N ALA A 80 -12.28 -13.86 -3.89
CA ALA A 80 -13.36 -13.14 -3.21
C ALA A 80 -13.45 -11.66 -3.64
N VAL A 81 -12.37 -11.10 -4.14
CA VAL A 81 -12.29 -9.71 -4.61
C VAL A 81 -11.78 -9.72 -6.05
N GLN A 82 -12.58 -9.18 -6.96
CA GLN A 82 -12.27 -9.08 -8.38
C GLN A 82 -12.74 -7.71 -8.91
N GLY A 83 -12.08 -7.20 -9.93
CA GLY A 83 -12.50 -5.92 -10.47
C GLY A 83 -11.64 -5.44 -11.63
N LEU A 84 -11.94 -4.25 -12.09
CA LEU A 84 -11.18 -3.57 -13.12
C LEU A 84 -11.01 -2.08 -12.79
N VAL A 85 -10.02 -1.46 -13.42
CA VAL A 85 -9.80 -0.01 -13.42
C VAL A 85 -9.98 0.49 -14.84
N ALA A 86 -10.83 1.47 -15.03
CA ALA A 86 -11.04 2.15 -16.32
C ALA A 86 -10.57 3.60 -16.23
N LEU A 87 -9.83 4.06 -17.25
CA LEU A 87 -9.38 5.45 -17.39
C LEU A 87 -10.10 6.10 -18.57
N PHE A 88 -10.54 7.34 -18.37
CA PHE A 88 -11.25 8.14 -19.39
C PHE A 88 -10.52 9.46 -19.62
N ASP A 89 -10.57 9.93 -20.84
CA ASP A 89 -10.09 11.25 -21.21
C ASP A 89 -10.92 12.35 -20.54
N GLY A 90 -10.28 13.24 -19.85
CA GLY A 90 -10.97 14.27 -19.05
C GLY A 90 -11.63 15.39 -19.86
N LYS A 91 -11.33 15.49 -21.17
CA LYS A 91 -11.91 16.52 -22.07
C LYS A 91 -13.10 15.99 -22.84
N THR A 92 -13.04 14.76 -23.29
CA THR A 92 -14.03 14.17 -24.18
C THR A 92 -14.93 13.14 -23.49
N GLY A 93 -14.50 12.61 -22.31
CA GLY A 93 -15.17 11.50 -21.63
C GLY A 93 -14.96 10.15 -22.34
N GLY A 94 -14.13 10.09 -23.38
CA GLY A 94 -13.85 8.86 -24.11
C GLY A 94 -13.03 7.87 -23.28
N PRO A 95 -13.34 6.53 -23.33
CA PRO A 95 -12.57 5.53 -22.60
C PRO A 95 -11.20 5.32 -23.25
N LEU A 96 -10.13 5.42 -22.46
CA LEU A 96 -8.73 5.25 -22.89
C LEU A 96 -8.26 3.81 -22.71
N LEU A 97 -8.40 3.29 -21.50
CA LEU A 97 -8.00 1.93 -21.15
C LEU A 97 -8.91 1.29 -20.10
N ALA A 98 -8.83 -0.05 -20.04
CA ALA A 98 -9.31 -0.87 -18.94
C ALA A 98 -8.19 -1.82 -18.52
N ALA A 99 -7.98 -2.02 -17.21
CA ALA A 99 -6.89 -2.81 -16.67
C ALA A 99 -7.37 -3.74 -15.55
N ASP A 100 -6.70 -4.89 -15.37
CA ASP A 100 -6.96 -5.83 -14.28
C ASP A 100 -6.86 -5.12 -12.92
N GLY A 101 -7.94 -5.19 -12.13
CA GLY A 101 -8.05 -4.45 -10.87
C GLY A 101 -7.14 -4.97 -9.76
N ALA A 102 -6.85 -6.27 -9.74
CA ALA A 102 -5.97 -6.86 -8.74
C ALA A 102 -4.51 -6.47 -8.98
N ALA A 103 -4.05 -6.55 -10.24
CA ALA A 103 -2.71 -6.12 -10.62
C ALA A 103 -2.50 -4.62 -10.41
N MET A 104 -3.49 -3.79 -10.77
CA MET A 104 -3.48 -2.35 -10.50
C MET A 104 -3.38 -2.07 -9.00
N THR A 105 -4.15 -2.79 -8.16
CA THR A 105 -4.11 -2.64 -6.70
C THR A 105 -2.72 -3.01 -6.15
N ALA A 106 -2.15 -4.12 -6.61
CA ALA A 106 -0.81 -4.54 -6.17
C ALA A 106 0.25 -3.48 -6.53
N ARG A 107 0.21 -2.96 -7.77
CA ARG A 107 1.17 -1.95 -8.24
C ARG A 107 1.02 -0.63 -7.50
N LYS A 108 -0.20 -0.05 -7.44
CA LYS A 108 -0.40 1.25 -6.80
C LYS A 108 -0.01 1.25 -5.33
N THR A 109 -0.46 0.22 -4.59
CA THR A 109 -0.30 0.20 -3.15
C THR A 109 1.17 -0.03 -2.75
N ALA A 110 1.86 -0.95 -3.42
CA ALA A 110 3.28 -1.18 -3.17
C ALA A 110 4.16 0.00 -3.60
N ALA A 111 3.84 0.66 -4.74
CA ALA A 111 4.60 1.83 -5.19
C ALA A 111 4.41 3.05 -4.28
N ASP A 112 3.22 3.23 -3.71
CA ASP A 112 2.93 4.31 -2.77
C ASP A 112 3.71 4.14 -1.45
N SER A 113 3.68 2.93 -0.85
CA SER A 113 4.53 2.60 0.32
C SER A 113 6.02 2.74 0.01
N ALA A 114 6.44 2.34 -1.18
CA ALA A 114 7.83 2.49 -1.62
C ALA A 114 8.23 3.96 -1.79
N LEU A 115 7.33 4.82 -2.29
CA LEU A 115 7.53 6.27 -2.34
C LEU A 115 7.65 6.86 -0.93
N GLY A 116 6.76 6.43 0.00
CA GLY A 116 6.86 6.77 1.42
C GLY A 116 8.22 6.39 2.00
N ALA A 117 8.68 5.15 1.78
CA ALA A 117 9.98 4.69 2.23
C ALA A 117 11.15 5.44 1.56
N ALA A 118 11.03 5.82 0.28
CA ALA A 118 12.03 6.63 -0.42
C ALA A 118 12.24 8.02 0.20
N ILE A 119 11.25 8.56 0.89
CA ILE A 119 11.32 9.87 1.56
C ILE A 119 11.66 9.71 3.05
N LEU A 120 11.12 8.67 3.70
CA LEU A 120 11.07 8.55 5.15
C LEU A 120 12.06 7.54 5.74
N ALA A 121 12.48 6.50 5.00
CA ALA A 121 13.50 5.58 5.48
C ALA A 121 14.91 6.20 5.36
N ARG A 122 15.85 5.74 6.20
CA ARG A 122 17.27 6.12 6.06
C ARG A 122 17.81 5.67 4.70
N GLU A 123 18.85 6.31 4.23
CA GLU A 123 19.50 5.94 2.97
C GLU A 123 20.34 4.65 3.07
N ASP A 124 20.81 4.33 4.27
CA ASP A 124 21.70 3.20 4.59
C ASP A 124 20.98 1.96 5.13
N VAL A 125 19.67 1.82 4.91
CA VAL A 125 18.89 0.64 5.34
C VAL A 125 19.31 -0.60 4.55
N GLU A 126 19.47 -1.75 5.25
CA GLU A 126 19.87 -3.01 4.61
C GLU A 126 18.86 -4.14 4.80
N ASP A 127 18.09 -4.12 5.89
CA ASP A 127 17.20 -5.20 6.29
C ASP A 127 15.72 -4.81 6.17
N LEU A 128 15.00 -5.48 5.28
CA LEU A 128 13.56 -5.35 5.11
C LEU A 128 12.84 -6.55 5.73
N LEU A 129 11.89 -6.27 6.62
CA LEU A 129 10.94 -7.26 7.11
C LEU A 129 9.57 -7.03 6.47
N ILE A 130 9.03 -8.04 5.82
CA ILE A 130 7.64 -8.09 5.37
C ILE A 130 6.83 -8.91 6.38
N VAL A 131 5.86 -8.28 7.02
CA VAL A 131 4.90 -8.92 7.94
C VAL A 131 3.61 -9.21 7.18
N GLY A 132 3.38 -10.50 6.90
CA GLY A 132 2.29 -10.98 6.05
C GLY A 132 2.81 -11.70 4.81
N ALA A 133 2.04 -12.69 4.33
CA ALA A 133 2.37 -13.48 3.13
C ALA A 133 1.12 -13.65 2.25
N GLY A 134 0.39 -12.55 2.05
CA GLY A 134 -0.70 -12.43 1.10
C GLY A 134 -0.21 -12.08 -0.31
N ALA A 135 -1.16 -11.87 -1.23
CA ALA A 135 -0.88 -11.55 -2.62
C ALA A 135 -0.03 -10.26 -2.80
N LEU A 136 -0.08 -9.33 -1.85
CA LEU A 136 0.68 -8.08 -1.91
C LEU A 136 2.15 -8.24 -1.48
N ALA A 137 2.47 -9.22 -0.63
CA ALA A 137 3.78 -9.34 0.00
C ALA A 137 4.98 -9.33 -0.98
N PRO A 138 5.00 -10.10 -2.09
CA PRO A 138 6.13 -10.05 -3.03
C PRO A 138 6.25 -8.69 -3.72
N HIS A 139 5.14 -8.02 -4.02
CA HIS A 139 5.13 -6.70 -4.65
C HIS A 139 5.72 -5.63 -3.73
N PHE A 140 5.43 -5.69 -2.42
CA PHE A 140 5.99 -4.78 -1.43
C PHE A 140 7.49 -4.97 -1.27
N ALA A 141 7.97 -6.21 -1.21
CA ALA A 141 9.40 -6.50 -1.15
C ALA A 141 10.15 -5.90 -2.37
N GLU A 142 9.66 -6.18 -3.58
CA GLU A 142 10.24 -5.67 -4.82
C GLU A 142 10.21 -4.13 -4.89
N ALA A 143 9.09 -3.50 -4.52
CA ALA A 143 8.93 -2.05 -4.58
C ALA A 143 9.83 -1.32 -3.58
N HIS A 144 9.92 -1.81 -2.33
CA HIS A 144 10.83 -1.24 -1.32
C HIS A 144 12.30 -1.36 -1.74
N MET A 145 12.72 -2.51 -2.28
CA MET A 145 14.08 -2.69 -2.80
C MET A 145 14.39 -1.77 -3.99
N ALA A 146 13.41 -1.53 -4.86
CA ALA A 146 13.56 -0.57 -5.96
C ALA A 146 13.67 0.88 -5.46
N ALA A 147 12.93 1.23 -4.39
CA ALA A 147 12.95 2.56 -3.80
C ALA A 147 14.20 2.83 -2.94
N ARG A 148 14.78 1.79 -2.34
CA ARG A 148 15.96 1.82 -1.47
C ARG A 148 16.98 0.77 -1.91
N PRO A 149 17.88 1.12 -2.86
CA PRO A 149 18.87 0.18 -3.40
C PRO A 149 19.90 -0.32 -2.37
N SER A 150 19.95 0.28 -1.19
CA SER A 150 20.77 -0.20 -0.06
C SER A 150 20.19 -1.45 0.62
N LEU A 151 18.89 -1.73 0.47
CA LEU A 151 18.23 -2.94 0.97
C LEU A 151 18.83 -4.16 0.26
N ARG A 152 19.25 -5.15 1.04
CA ARG A 152 19.93 -6.37 0.54
C ARG A 152 19.25 -7.65 0.99
N ARG A 153 18.65 -7.65 2.18
CA ARG A 153 18.04 -8.82 2.80
C ARG A 153 16.56 -8.59 3.03
N VAL A 154 15.76 -9.57 2.62
CA VAL A 154 14.32 -9.58 2.85
C VAL A 154 13.97 -10.73 3.78
N THR A 155 13.36 -10.43 4.90
CA THR A 155 12.80 -11.45 5.80
C THR A 155 11.29 -11.43 5.67
N ILE A 156 10.69 -12.60 5.47
CA ILE A 156 9.23 -12.76 5.42
C ILE A 156 8.79 -13.41 6.73
N TRP A 157 7.82 -12.81 7.38
CA TRP A 157 7.14 -13.43 8.50
C TRP A 157 5.64 -13.57 8.23
N ASN A 158 5.08 -14.70 8.58
CA ASN A 158 3.64 -14.91 8.54
C ASN A 158 3.23 -15.95 9.59
N ARG A 159 2.03 -15.80 10.15
CA ARG A 159 1.46 -16.79 11.10
C ARG A 159 1.49 -18.23 10.55
N THR A 160 1.26 -18.40 9.25
CA THR A 160 1.40 -19.67 8.55
C THR A 160 2.74 -19.72 7.82
N ALA A 161 3.73 -20.42 8.37
CA ALA A 161 5.09 -20.47 7.84
C ALA A 161 5.17 -20.92 6.37
N ALA A 162 4.34 -21.89 5.95
CA ALA A 162 4.32 -22.35 4.57
C ALA A 162 3.96 -21.23 3.56
N ARG A 163 3.12 -20.27 3.94
CA ARG A 163 2.81 -19.11 3.08
C ARG A 163 4.00 -18.17 2.99
N ALA A 164 4.71 -17.95 4.11
CA ALA A 164 5.93 -17.14 4.10
C ALA A 164 6.99 -17.76 3.19
N GLU A 165 7.16 -19.10 3.24
CA GLU A 165 8.10 -19.81 2.38
C GLU A 165 7.74 -19.70 0.88
N ALA A 166 6.46 -19.77 0.53
CA ALA A 166 6.02 -19.58 -0.85
C ALA A 166 6.38 -18.17 -1.38
N VAL A 167 6.17 -17.13 -0.56
CA VAL A 167 6.58 -15.76 -0.91
C VAL A 167 8.10 -15.65 -1.04
N ALA A 168 8.84 -16.18 -0.07
CA ALA A 168 10.31 -16.15 -0.10
C ALA A 168 10.88 -16.90 -1.33
N ALA A 169 10.29 -18.04 -1.70
CA ALA A 169 10.64 -18.79 -2.90
C ALA A 169 10.45 -17.95 -4.18
N THR A 170 9.28 -17.29 -4.31
CA THR A 170 9.00 -16.38 -5.44
C THR A 170 10.02 -15.25 -5.54
N LEU A 171 10.43 -14.67 -4.41
CA LEU A 171 11.44 -13.61 -4.39
C LEU A 171 12.83 -14.11 -4.77
N ARG A 172 13.21 -15.32 -4.28
CA ARG A 172 14.49 -15.95 -4.63
C ARG A 172 14.59 -16.30 -6.12
N GLU A 173 13.50 -16.72 -6.76
CA GLU A 173 13.44 -16.92 -8.22
C GLU A 173 13.74 -15.65 -9.01
N LYS A 174 13.48 -14.48 -8.42
CA LYS A 174 13.80 -13.16 -8.97
C LYS A 174 15.19 -12.64 -8.56
N GLY A 175 16.01 -13.47 -7.89
CA GLY A 175 17.34 -13.11 -7.44
C GLY A 175 17.39 -12.26 -6.17
N ILE A 176 16.31 -12.16 -5.41
CA ILE A 176 16.24 -11.42 -4.15
C ILE A 176 16.64 -12.35 -3.01
N ASP A 177 17.58 -11.91 -2.13
CA ASP A 177 17.96 -12.63 -0.91
C ASP A 177 16.80 -12.58 0.09
N ALA A 178 15.96 -13.61 0.06
CA ALA A 178 14.74 -13.72 0.86
C ALA A 178 14.78 -14.93 1.80
N THR A 179 14.53 -14.70 3.07
CA THR A 179 14.49 -15.70 4.15
C THR A 179 13.16 -15.68 4.88
N VAL A 180 12.88 -16.74 5.63
CA VAL A 180 11.66 -16.83 6.46
C VAL A 180 12.05 -16.82 7.93
N SER A 181 11.33 -16.05 8.73
CA SER A 181 11.48 -16.04 10.18
C SER A 181 10.29 -16.70 10.87
N GLY A 182 10.57 -17.51 11.90
CA GLY A 182 9.57 -18.02 12.83
C GLY A 182 9.34 -17.13 14.06
N ASP A 183 10.17 -16.09 14.25
CA ASP A 183 10.16 -15.19 15.41
C ASP A 183 9.95 -13.73 14.95
N LEU A 184 8.72 -13.24 15.08
CA LEU A 184 8.36 -11.89 14.68
C LEU A 184 9.08 -10.84 15.52
N ASP A 185 9.09 -11.02 16.84
CA ASP A 185 9.67 -10.04 17.78
C ASP A 185 11.16 -9.81 17.48
N ARG A 186 11.90 -10.89 17.27
CA ARG A 186 13.31 -10.83 16.88
C ARG A 186 13.50 -10.18 15.50
N SER A 187 12.61 -10.47 14.56
CA SER A 187 12.69 -9.91 13.22
C SER A 187 12.42 -8.41 13.22
N VAL A 188 11.40 -7.96 13.97
CA VAL A 188 11.10 -6.53 14.15
C VAL A 188 12.28 -5.80 14.80
N ALA A 189 12.88 -6.38 15.87
CA ALA A 189 14.03 -5.81 16.53
C ALA A 189 15.29 -5.76 15.66
N GLY A 190 15.37 -6.58 14.60
CA GLY A 190 16.49 -6.64 13.65
C GLY A 190 16.34 -5.75 12.41
N ALA A 191 15.13 -5.38 12.01
CA ALA A 191 14.85 -4.74 10.74
C ALA A 191 15.11 -3.22 10.73
N ASP A 192 15.55 -2.70 9.59
CA ASP A 192 15.63 -1.26 9.32
C ASP A 192 14.31 -0.73 8.75
N VAL A 193 13.64 -1.54 7.93
CA VAL A 193 12.32 -1.26 7.38
C VAL A 193 11.41 -2.43 7.73
N VAL A 194 10.25 -2.13 8.31
CA VAL A 194 9.18 -3.11 8.61
C VAL A 194 7.97 -2.71 7.80
N SER A 195 7.52 -3.55 6.86
CA SER A 195 6.32 -3.32 6.06
C SER A 195 5.25 -4.37 6.40
N CYS A 196 4.12 -3.90 6.90
CA CYS A 196 3.00 -4.74 7.33
C CYS A 196 1.92 -4.77 6.25
N VAL A 197 1.61 -5.97 5.75
CA VAL A 197 0.62 -6.22 4.67
C VAL A 197 -0.36 -7.31 5.10
N THR A 198 -0.90 -7.17 6.31
CA THR A 198 -1.80 -8.15 6.93
C THR A 198 -3.22 -7.63 7.07
N MET A 199 -4.17 -8.54 7.21
CA MET A 199 -5.53 -8.24 7.65
C MET A 199 -5.72 -8.69 9.11
N SER A 200 -4.75 -8.40 9.97
CA SER A 200 -4.83 -8.74 11.40
C SER A 200 -5.81 -7.83 12.11
N ASP A 201 -6.60 -8.41 13.00
CA ASP A 201 -7.47 -7.69 13.95
C ASP A 201 -6.77 -7.36 15.27
N THR A 202 -5.55 -7.85 15.44
CA THR A 202 -4.72 -7.63 16.62
C THR A 202 -3.34 -7.14 16.22
N ALA A 203 -2.77 -6.23 17.02
CA ALA A 203 -1.45 -5.69 16.78
C ALA A 203 -0.37 -6.78 16.78
N LEU A 204 0.38 -6.86 15.70
CA LEU A 204 1.48 -7.79 15.48
C LEU A 204 2.84 -7.15 15.83
N VAL A 205 3.06 -5.91 15.37
CA VAL A 205 4.29 -5.18 15.61
C VAL A 205 4.21 -4.45 16.94
N LYS A 206 5.14 -4.78 17.86
CA LYS A 206 5.29 -4.14 19.16
C LYS A 206 6.24 -2.95 19.03
N GLY A 207 5.75 -1.75 19.28
CA GLY A 207 6.54 -0.53 19.18
C GLY A 207 7.76 -0.51 20.09
N ALA A 208 7.72 -1.19 21.24
CA ALA A 208 8.87 -1.33 22.13
C ALA A 208 10.09 -1.99 21.48
N LEU A 209 9.89 -2.80 20.43
CA LEU A 209 10.94 -3.52 19.72
C LEU A 209 11.53 -2.72 18.55
N LEU A 210 10.88 -1.65 18.11
CA LEU A 210 11.39 -0.81 17.02
C LEU A 210 12.69 -0.12 17.48
N ARG A 211 13.76 -0.32 16.69
CA ARG A 211 15.05 0.34 16.93
C ARG A 211 14.99 1.83 16.54
N PRO A 212 15.84 2.67 17.15
CA PRO A 212 16.08 4.02 16.61
C PRO A 212 16.42 3.95 15.11
N GLY A 213 15.80 4.83 14.33
CA GLY A 213 16.00 4.91 12.89
C GLY A 213 15.16 3.96 12.03
N THR A 214 14.36 3.06 12.61
CA THR A 214 13.45 2.18 11.86
C THR A 214 12.40 2.97 11.10
N HIS A 215 12.06 2.50 9.90
CA HIS A 215 10.88 2.91 9.15
C HIS A 215 9.81 1.81 9.23
N LEU A 216 8.63 2.16 9.73
CA LEU A 216 7.46 1.27 9.83
C LEU A 216 6.41 1.68 8.81
N ASP A 217 6.08 0.79 7.89
CA ASP A 217 5.06 0.94 6.85
C ASP A 217 3.86 0.05 7.20
N LEU A 218 2.67 0.66 7.37
CA LEU A 218 1.43 0.03 7.79
C LEU A 218 0.39 0.12 6.69
N VAL A 219 -0.07 -1.01 6.17
CA VAL A 219 -0.90 -1.07 4.96
C VAL A 219 -2.21 -1.83 5.17
N GLY A 220 -2.13 -3.01 5.79
CA GLY A 220 -3.22 -3.97 5.73
C GLY A 220 -4.43 -3.63 6.61
N ALA A 221 -4.27 -2.79 7.63
CA ALA A 221 -5.35 -2.36 8.51
C ALA A 221 -6.14 -1.19 7.89
N TYR A 222 -6.77 -1.43 6.73
CA TYR A 222 -7.59 -0.44 6.00
C TYR A 222 -9.03 -0.31 6.51
N LEU A 223 -9.47 -1.21 7.41
CA LEU A 223 -10.78 -1.15 8.08
C LEU A 223 -10.60 -0.81 9.56
N PRO A 224 -11.57 -0.14 10.20
CA PRO A 224 -11.42 0.35 11.59
C PRO A 224 -11.14 -0.73 12.64
N HIS A 225 -11.56 -1.98 12.41
CA HIS A 225 -11.35 -3.09 13.35
C HIS A 225 -10.03 -3.83 13.14
N LEU A 226 -9.32 -3.58 12.04
CA LEU A 226 -8.01 -4.20 11.76
C LEU A 226 -6.89 -3.42 12.44
N ARG A 227 -5.78 -4.12 12.78
CA ARG A 227 -4.65 -3.49 13.43
C ARG A 227 -3.36 -4.28 13.20
N GLU A 228 -2.30 -3.60 12.77
CA GLU A 228 -0.99 -4.20 12.51
C GLU A 228 0.07 -3.84 13.56
N ALA A 229 0.00 -2.63 14.15
CA ALA A 229 0.95 -2.17 15.16
C ALA A 229 0.25 -1.72 16.45
N ASP A 230 0.95 -1.81 17.59
CA ASP A 230 0.43 -1.37 18.87
C ASP A 230 0.52 0.17 19.06
N ASP A 231 -0.10 0.67 20.14
CA ASP A 231 -0.08 2.09 20.50
C ASP A 231 1.34 2.62 20.70
N ALA A 232 2.25 1.80 21.23
CA ALA A 232 3.63 2.19 21.47
C ALA A 232 4.38 2.45 20.16
N ALA A 233 4.07 1.75 19.07
CA ALA A 233 4.66 2.01 17.76
C ALA A 233 4.27 3.39 17.23
N LEU A 234 3.00 3.76 17.37
CA LEU A 234 2.47 5.05 16.91
C LEU A 234 2.95 6.21 17.81
N ALA A 235 2.93 6.02 19.14
CA ALA A 235 3.36 7.04 20.09
C ALA A 235 4.87 7.34 20.04
N ARG A 236 5.71 6.34 19.70
CA ARG A 236 7.16 6.50 19.57
C ARG A 236 7.59 7.01 18.20
N GLY A 237 6.77 6.79 17.17
CA GLY A 237 7.07 7.14 15.80
C GLY A 237 6.59 8.53 15.41
N THR A 238 7.27 9.14 14.45
CA THR A 238 6.72 10.31 13.74
C THR A 238 5.83 9.79 12.62
N ILE A 239 4.55 10.17 12.66
CA ILE A 239 3.51 9.60 11.82
C ILE A 239 3.35 10.41 10.53
N PHE A 240 3.31 9.71 9.42
CA PHE A 240 3.02 10.20 8.08
C PHE A 240 1.94 9.33 7.44
N VAL A 241 1.20 9.86 6.48
CA VAL A 241 0.13 9.15 5.77
C VAL A 241 0.28 9.32 4.26
N ASP A 242 -0.34 8.45 3.49
CA ASP A 242 -0.48 8.61 2.05
C ASP A 242 -1.33 9.83 1.70
N SER A 243 -2.43 10.01 2.42
CA SER A 243 -3.33 11.16 2.27
C SER A 243 -4.08 11.44 3.56
N ARG A 244 -4.22 12.73 3.91
CA ARG A 244 -5.07 13.17 5.02
C ARG A 244 -6.56 12.90 4.78
N ASN A 245 -6.98 12.86 3.52
CA ASN A 245 -8.39 12.68 3.16
C ASN A 245 -8.96 11.30 3.57
N ASN A 246 -8.10 10.30 3.77
CA ASN A 246 -8.51 8.93 4.06
C ASN A 246 -7.87 8.34 5.34
N MET A 247 -7.16 9.14 6.11
CA MET A 247 -6.39 8.65 7.26
C MET A 247 -7.27 8.09 8.39
N GLU A 248 -8.49 8.60 8.57
CA GLU A 248 -9.39 8.19 9.65
C GLU A 248 -10.01 6.80 9.44
N GLY A 249 -10.02 6.29 8.20
CA GLY A 249 -10.59 4.98 7.87
C GLY A 249 -9.72 3.79 8.30
N GLY A 250 -8.41 4.00 8.48
CA GLY A 250 -7.47 2.94 8.83
C GLY A 250 -7.44 2.64 10.33
N GLY A 251 -7.53 1.34 10.67
CA GLY A 251 -7.65 0.89 12.06
C GLY A 251 -6.43 1.17 12.93
N ASP A 252 -5.21 1.17 12.36
CA ASP A 252 -4.01 1.48 13.14
C ASP A 252 -4.09 2.87 13.78
N LEU A 253 -4.44 3.90 12.99
CA LEU A 253 -4.52 5.27 13.50
C LEU A 253 -5.80 5.49 14.32
N SER A 254 -6.97 5.06 13.82
CA SER A 254 -8.24 5.32 14.50
C SER A 254 -8.32 4.67 15.87
N GLN A 255 -7.79 3.45 16.05
CA GLN A 255 -7.74 2.79 17.35
C GLN A 255 -6.74 3.47 18.31
N ALA A 256 -5.58 3.93 17.80
CA ALA A 256 -4.61 4.64 18.62
C ALA A 256 -5.12 6.05 19.05
N VAL A 257 -5.92 6.71 18.22
CA VAL A 257 -6.64 7.94 18.61
C VAL A 257 -7.71 7.63 19.65
N ALA A 258 -8.48 6.57 19.46
CA ALA A 258 -9.54 6.17 20.39
C ALA A 258 -8.99 5.77 21.77
N SER A 259 -7.79 5.16 21.84
CA SER A 259 -7.10 4.84 23.10
C SER A 259 -6.44 6.06 23.76
N GLY A 260 -6.30 7.18 23.05
CA GLY A 260 -5.58 8.36 23.55
C GLY A 260 -4.06 8.27 23.43
N ALA A 261 -3.52 7.26 22.76
CA ALA A 261 -2.07 7.12 22.53
C ALA A 261 -1.51 8.20 21.59
N ILE A 262 -2.31 8.64 20.63
CA ILE A 262 -2.02 9.74 19.69
C ILE A 262 -3.26 10.62 19.51
N THR A 263 -3.11 11.73 18.80
CA THR A 263 -4.22 12.54 18.28
C THR A 263 -4.11 12.68 16.76
N TRP A 264 -5.13 13.14 16.08
CA TRP A 264 -5.06 13.36 14.63
C TRP A 264 -3.99 14.41 14.24
N GLU A 265 -3.72 15.36 15.12
CA GLU A 265 -2.66 16.37 14.97
C GLU A 265 -1.25 15.77 15.08
N SER A 266 -1.12 14.54 15.61
CA SER A 266 0.16 13.80 15.64
C SER A 266 0.62 13.41 14.23
N VAL A 267 -0.26 13.40 13.23
CA VAL A 267 0.09 13.15 11.83
C VAL A 267 0.86 14.35 11.28
N LYS A 268 2.16 14.17 11.07
CA LYS A 268 3.12 15.22 10.70
C LYS A 268 2.85 15.77 9.30
N ALA A 269 2.69 14.89 8.33
CA ALA A 269 2.46 15.21 6.93
C ALA A 269 1.84 14.05 6.16
N ASP A 270 1.29 14.36 4.98
CA ASP A 270 0.96 13.39 3.96
C ASP A 270 1.97 13.40 2.79
N LEU A 271 1.84 12.46 1.84
CA LEU A 271 2.75 12.37 0.70
C LEU A 271 2.71 13.60 -0.20
N PHE A 272 1.56 14.26 -0.34
CA PHE A 272 1.46 15.50 -1.10
C PHE A 272 2.28 16.62 -0.46
N GLU A 273 2.17 16.78 0.86
CA GLU A 273 2.93 17.79 1.61
C GLU A 273 4.44 17.51 1.55
N LEU A 274 4.83 16.23 1.65
CA LEU A 274 6.23 15.80 1.60
C LEU A 274 6.84 16.02 0.21
N VAL A 275 6.19 15.54 -0.84
CA VAL A 275 6.68 15.66 -2.22
C VAL A 275 6.77 17.10 -2.66
N GLN A 276 5.80 17.94 -2.26
CA GLN A 276 5.78 19.38 -2.56
C GLN A 276 6.77 20.21 -1.71
N GLY A 277 7.49 19.57 -0.77
CA GLY A 277 8.41 20.26 0.13
C GLY A 277 7.74 21.20 1.15
N LYS A 278 6.43 21.06 1.36
CA LYS A 278 5.66 21.87 2.33
C LYS A 278 5.92 21.44 3.77
N ARG A 279 6.30 20.19 3.96
CA ARG A 279 6.66 19.58 5.24
C ARG A 279 7.92 18.75 5.08
N GLU A 280 8.70 18.68 6.16
CA GLU A 280 9.89 17.85 6.22
C GLU A 280 9.51 16.41 6.57
N GLY A 281 10.18 15.45 5.93
CA GLY A 281 10.09 14.04 6.22
C GLY A 281 10.94 13.65 7.45
N ARG A 282 11.85 12.69 7.26
CA ARG A 282 12.83 12.31 8.29
C ARG A 282 13.79 13.45 8.58
N THR A 283 13.94 13.82 9.85
CA THR A 283 14.82 14.92 10.29
C THR A 283 16.01 14.43 11.11
N GLY A 284 16.06 13.14 11.47
CA GLY A 284 17.16 12.59 12.27
C GLY A 284 17.40 11.10 12.01
N ARG A 285 18.67 10.68 12.21
CA ARG A 285 19.08 9.28 12.00
C ARG A 285 18.32 8.31 12.91
N ASP A 286 18.12 8.69 14.18
CA ASP A 286 17.49 7.84 15.19
C ASP A 286 15.96 7.95 15.22
N GLN A 287 15.38 8.85 14.42
CA GLN A 287 13.93 9.01 14.36
C GLN A 287 13.26 7.73 13.84
N ILE A 288 12.28 7.22 14.56
CA ILE A 288 11.37 6.20 14.06
C ILE A 288 10.32 6.91 13.20
N THR A 289 10.17 6.50 11.94
CA THR A 289 9.11 7.02 11.06
C THR A 289 8.05 5.96 10.85
N VAL A 290 6.79 6.35 10.96
CA VAL A 290 5.63 5.50 10.69
C VAL A 290 4.90 6.07 9.48
N PHE A 291 4.68 5.25 8.48
CA PHE A 291 3.90 5.60 7.30
C PHE A 291 2.64 4.75 7.26
N LYS A 292 1.47 5.39 7.24
CA LYS A 292 0.19 4.68 7.06
C LYS A 292 -0.32 4.89 5.66
N ASN A 293 -0.37 3.80 4.90
CA ASN A 293 -0.95 3.73 3.57
C ASN A 293 -2.39 3.17 3.68
N ASN A 294 -3.37 4.02 3.46
CA ASN A 294 -4.78 3.63 3.39
C ASN A 294 -5.27 3.45 1.96
N GLY A 295 -4.48 3.91 0.99
CA GLY A 295 -4.85 3.91 -0.42
C GLY A 295 -5.92 4.95 -0.75
N GLY A 296 -6.52 4.81 -1.93
CA GLY A 296 -7.57 5.71 -2.39
C GLY A 296 -7.69 5.72 -3.91
N ALA A 297 -8.77 6.33 -4.42
CA ALA A 297 -9.00 6.45 -5.86
C ALA A 297 -7.96 7.35 -6.55
N HIS A 298 -7.32 8.28 -5.82
CA HIS A 298 -6.22 9.08 -6.36
C HIS A 298 -5.05 8.21 -6.85
N LEU A 299 -4.68 7.17 -6.09
CA LEU A 299 -3.63 6.24 -6.50
C LEU A 299 -4.06 5.38 -7.69
N ASP A 300 -5.34 4.99 -7.78
CA ASP A 300 -5.86 4.31 -8.97
C ASP A 300 -5.74 5.22 -10.20
N LEU A 301 -6.07 6.52 -10.06
CA LEU A 301 -5.93 7.52 -11.11
C LEU A 301 -4.48 7.72 -11.55
N PHE A 302 -3.56 7.90 -10.60
CA PHE A 302 -2.14 8.13 -10.88
C PHE A 302 -1.51 6.91 -11.58
N THR A 303 -1.84 5.71 -11.10
CA THR A 303 -1.33 4.46 -11.68
C THR A 303 -1.91 4.21 -13.08
N ALA A 304 -3.22 4.45 -13.27
CA ALA A 304 -3.85 4.31 -14.59
C ALA A 304 -3.32 5.36 -15.58
N SER A 305 -3.04 6.58 -15.12
CA SER A 305 -2.41 7.62 -15.95
C SER A 305 -0.99 7.20 -16.36
N ALA A 306 -0.18 6.69 -15.42
CA ALA A 306 1.15 6.16 -15.73
C ALA A 306 1.08 4.98 -16.73
N LEU A 307 0.10 4.09 -16.60
CA LEU A 307 -0.14 3.01 -17.55
C LEU A 307 -0.51 3.56 -18.95
N SER A 308 -1.31 4.62 -19.00
CA SER A 308 -1.67 5.28 -20.26
C SER A 308 -0.45 5.88 -20.98
N GLU A 309 0.53 6.40 -20.25
CA GLU A 309 1.77 6.95 -20.83
C GLU A 309 2.60 5.89 -21.57
N THR A 310 2.44 4.61 -21.22
CA THR A 310 3.14 3.50 -21.90
C THR A 310 2.57 3.15 -23.28
N LEU A 311 1.45 3.75 -23.66
CA LEU A 311 0.81 3.51 -24.95
C LEU A 311 1.39 4.37 -26.09
N GLY A 312 2.29 5.30 -25.80
CA GLY A 312 3.00 6.15 -26.78
C GLY A 312 2.26 7.42 -27.10
#